data_3483a48304ffcbdbc13209f4f9c13dff
#
_entry.id   3483a48304ffcbdbc13209f4f9c13dff
#
_cell.length_a   1.000
_cell.length_b   1.000
_cell.length_c   1.000
_cell.angle_alpha   90.00
_cell.angle_beta   90.00
_cell.angle_gamma   90.00
#
_symmetry.space_group_name_H-M   'P 1'
#
loop_
_entity.id
_entity.type
_entity.pdbx_description
1 polymer ?
#
loop_
_entity_poly.entity_id
_entity_poly.type
_entity_poly.pdbx_seq_one_letter_code
_entity_poly.pdbx_strand_id
1 'polypeptide(L)'
;MKLSESYIKNIFCLEGDWHKDLRIKSSILAALDFLQTNCSIKYIHRSCGTKQNLFYYLDQWRLKKYKDYSICYLAFHGKPGHLEVGEEEVTLEQIGEHLAGKCQNKIFHFGSCLVLDVESTRIRQFLEQTNALCVCGFQTEVD
;
A
#
# COMPACT_ATOMS: atom_id res chain seq x y z
N MET A 1 -6.28 2.55 -25.98
CA MET A 1 -6.18 3.54 -24.88
C MET A 1 -4.72 3.87 -24.63
N LYS A 2 -4.36 5.11 -24.73
CA LYS A 2 -2.98 5.56 -24.44
C LYS A 2 -2.84 5.78 -22.94
N LEU A 3 -2.38 4.77 -22.21
CA LEU A 3 -2.15 4.90 -20.78
C LEU A 3 -0.90 5.71 -20.47
N SER A 4 0.04 5.80 -21.39
CA SER A 4 1.39 6.26 -21.12
C SER A 4 1.56 7.76 -20.95
N GLU A 5 0.72 8.57 -21.60
CA GLU A 5 0.93 10.03 -21.59
C GLU A 5 0.19 10.76 -20.47
N SER A 6 -0.85 10.16 -19.90
CA SER A 6 -1.70 10.79 -18.90
C SER A 6 -1.72 10.12 -17.55
N TYR A 7 -1.12 8.92 -17.43
CA TYR A 7 -1.11 8.19 -16.16
C TYR A 7 0.14 8.50 -15.35
N ILE A 8 -0.06 9.24 -14.28
CA ILE A 8 1.02 9.64 -13.38
C ILE A 8 1.17 8.60 -12.27
N LYS A 9 2.39 8.08 -12.11
CA LYS A 9 2.70 6.94 -11.23
C LYS A 9 3.55 7.36 -10.03
N ASN A 10 3.11 8.37 -9.29
CA ASN A 10 3.80 8.68 -8.05
C ASN A 10 3.32 7.74 -6.94
N ILE A 11 4.15 7.58 -5.93
CA ILE A 11 3.96 6.57 -4.89
C ILE A 11 3.56 7.23 -3.58
N PHE A 12 2.48 6.72 -3.00
CA PHE A 12 2.09 7.01 -1.63
C PHE A 12 2.45 5.78 -0.79
N CYS A 13 3.46 5.90 0.04
CA CYS A 13 3.99 4.79 0.82
C CYS A 13 3.70 4.96 2.31
N LEU A 14 3.09 3.93 2.89
CA LEU A 14 2.93 3.81 4.32
C LEU A 14 3.78 2.64 4.80
N GLU A 15 4.57 2.87 5.82
CA GLU A 15 5.53 1.89 6.31
C GLU A 15 5.43 1.70 7.82
N GLY A 16 5.39 0.45 8.27
CA GLY A 16 5.46 0.08 9.68
C GLY A 16 6.89 -0.20 10.13
N ASP A 17 7.04 -0.54 11.40
CA ASP A 17 8.32 -0.96 11.95
C ASP A 17 8.64 -2.39 11.50
N TRP A 18 9.86 -2.59 10.98
CA TRP A 18 10.31 -3.91 10.55
C TRP A 18 10.91 -4.74 11.69
N HIS A 19 11.32 -4.08 12.76
CA HIS A 19 11.95 -4.71 13.93
C HIS A 19 11.29 -4.23 15.21
N LYS A 20 11.18 -5.12 16.18
CA LYS A 20 10.69 -4.75 17.52
C LYS A 20 11.71 -3.93 18.28
N ASP A 21 13.00 -4.13 18.01
CA ASP A 21 14.06 -3.34 18.60
C ASP A 21 14.13 -1.98 17.91
N LEU A 22 13.76 -0.93 18.61
CA LEU A 22 13.68 0.42 18.08
C LEU A 22 15.05 1.00 17.68
N ARG A 23 16.14 0.38 18.11
CA ARG A 23 17.50 0.78 17.70
C ARG A 23 17.82 0.34 16.28
N ILE A 24 17.12 -0.67 15.77
CA ILE A 24 17.33 -1.19 14.42
C ILE A 24 16.36 -0.48 13.49
N LYS A 25 16.92 0.16 12.46
CA LYS A 25 16.13 0.95 11.52
C LYS A 25 16.30 0.40 10.12
N SER A 26 15.28 -0.29 9.64
CA SER A 26 15.18 -0.72 8.25
C SER A 26 14.03 0.02 7.58
N SER A 27 14.18 0.41 6.32
CA SER A 27 13.15 1.17 5.61
C SER A 27 13.23 0.98 4.12
N ILE A 28 12.08 1.05 3.46
CA ILE A 28 11.97 1.11 2.01
C ILE A 28 12.41 2.47 1.45
N LEU A 29 12.66 3.44 2.31
CA LEU A 29 12.90 4.83 1.93
C LEU A 29 14.07 4.98 0.93
N ALA A 30 15.14 4.20 1.09
CA ALA A 30 16.26 4.24 0.16
C ALA A 30 15.86 3.84 -1.26
N ALA A 31 14.97 2.87 -1.41
CA ALA A 31 14.45 2.46 -2.71
C ALA A 31 13.56 3.55 -3.32
N LEU A 32 12.77 4.23 -2.50
CA LEU A 32 11.94 5.35 -2.95
C LEU A 32 12.81 6.52 -3.42
N ASP A 33 13.87 6.83 -2.69
CA ASP A 33 14.83 7.86 -3.08
C ASP A 33 15.52 7.52 -4.41
N PHE A 34 15.84 6.26 -4.62
CA PHE A 34 16.39 5.77 -5.88
C PHE A 34 15.41 6.04 -7.05
N LEU A 35 14.15 5.70 -6.87
CA LEU A 35 13.13 5.92 -7.89
C LEU A 35 12.92 7.41 -8.19
N GLN A 36 12.95 8.25 -7.18
CA GLN A 36 12.82 9.68 -7.37
C GLN A 36 14.04 10.26 -8.13
N THR A 37 15.24 9.86 -7.75
CA THR A 37 16.45 10.37 -8.35
C THR A 37 16.67 9.89 -9.78
N ASN A 38 16.39 8.61 -10.06
CA ASN A 38 16.76 7.98 -11.33
C ASN A 38 15.59 7.81 -12.29
N CYS A 39 14.35 7.77 -11.79
CA CYS A 39 13.15 7.50 -12.59
C CYS A 39 12.15 8.63 -12.58
N SER A 40 12.45 9.74 -11.92
CA SER A 40 11.57 10.89 -11.79
C SER A 40 10.19 10.56 -11.20
N ILE A 41 10.14 9.56 -10.33
CA ILE A 41 8.92 9.17 -9.63
C ILE A 41 8.92 9.86 -8.27
N LYS A 42 7.92 10.71 -8.03
CA LYS A 42 7.76 11.37 -6.72
C LYS A 42 7.14 10.41 -5.73
N TYR A 43 7.41 10.63 -4.46
CA TYR A 43 6.77 9.84 -3.43
C TYR A 43 6.39 10.66 -2.20
N ILE A 44 5.40 10.17 -1.47
CA ILE A 44 5.08 10.57 -0.12
C ILE A 44 5.34 9.34 0.74
N HIS A 45 6.07 9.49 1.83
CA HIS A 45 6.34 8.41 2.77
C HIS A 45 5.92 8.82 4.18
N ARG A 46 5.16 7.95 4.84
CA ARG A 46 4.75 8.16 6.23
C ARG A 46 4.91 6.86 7.00
N SER A 47 5.37 6.99 8.23
CA SER A 47 5.47 5.86 9.15
C SER A 47 4.13 5.66 9.86
N CYS A 48 3.72 4.40 9.99
CA CYS A 48 2.47 4.02 10.64
C CYS A 48 2.75 3.00 11.73
N GLY A 49 2.49 3.39 12.98
CA GLY A 49 2.67 2.49 14.12
C GLY A 49 1.38 1.86 14.62
N THR A 50 0.22 2.33 14.16
CA THR A 50 -1.08 1.86 14.61
C THR A 50 -2.08 1.75 13.45
N LYS A 51 -3.10 0.95 13.66
CA LYS A 51 -4.23 0.83 12.74
C LYS A 51 -4.90 2.18 12.50
N GLN A 52 -5.05 2.99 13.55
CA GLN A 52 -5.65 4.31 13.43
C GLN A 52 -4.83 5.23 12.52
N ASN A 53 -3.50 5.21 12.63
CA ASN A 53 -2.63 5.95 11.73
C ASN A 53 -2.81 5.52 10.29
N LEU A 54 -2.86 4.21 10.04
CA LEU A 54 -3.03 3.66 8.71
C LEU A 54 -4.29 4.20 8.05
N PHE A 55 -5.43 4.10 8.73
CA PHE A 55 -6.69 4.55 8.17
C PHE A 55 -6.77 6.07 8.02
N TYR A 56 -6.16 6.81 8.92
CA TYR A 56 -6.05 8.26 8.77
C TYR A 56 -5.33 8.62 7.47
N TYR A 57 -4.16 8.00 7.21
CA TYR A 57 -3.40 8.30 6.00
C TYR A 57 -4.09 7.80 4.73
N LEU A 58 -4.77 6.68 4.78
CA LEU A 58 -5.55 6.20 3.64
C LEU A 58 -6.71 7.16 3.32
N ASP A 59 -7.34 7.74 4.34
CA ASP A 59 -8.35 8.77 4.14
C ASP A 59 -7.79 10.01 3.46
N GLN A 60 -6.57 10.39 3.79
CA GLN A 60 -5.91 11.51 3.12
C GLN A 60 -5.58 11.16 1.67
N TRP A 61 -5.04 9.97 1.44
CA TRP A 61 -4.61 9.55 0.12
C TRP A 61 -5.74 9.57 -0.92
N ARG A 62 -6.94 9.23 -0.53
CA ARG A 62 -8.08 9.20 -1.45
C ARG A 62 -8.56 10.58 -1.90
N LEU A 63 -8.06 11.66 -1.28
CA LEU A 63 -8.47 13.01 -1.63
C LEU A 63 -7.94 13.41 -3.01
N LYS A 64 -8.73 14.20 -3.72
CA LYS A 64 -8.44 14.59 -5.10
C LYS A 64 -7.08 15.27 -5.26
N LYS A 65 -6.59 15.98 -4.26
CA LYS A 65 -5.28 16.65 -4.33
C LYS A 65 -4.11 15.67 -4.44
N TYR A 66 -4.32 14.39 -4.11
CA TYR A 66 -3.29 13.35 -4.21
C TYR A 66 -3.51 12.43 -5.40
N LYS A 67 -4.32 12.81 -6.37
CA LYS A 67 -4.65 11.96 -7.53
C LYS A 67 -3.44 11.48 -8.32
N ASP A 68 -2.35 12.26 -8.30
CA ASP A 68 -1.13 11.91 -9.02
C ASP A 68 -0.29 10.86 -8.30
N TYR A 69 -0.62 10.58 -7.03
CA TYR A 69 -0.01 9.51 -6.25
C TYR A 69 -0.87 8.26 -6.38
N SER A 70 -0.84 7.67 -7.57
CA SER A 70 -1.77 6.61 -7.94
C SER A 70 -1.40 5.23 -7.39
N ILE A 71 -0.19 5.07 -6.87
CA ILE A 71 0.27 3.79 -6.32
C ILE A 71 0.34 3.89 -4.80
N CYS A 72 -0.44 3.06 -4.13
CA CYS A 72 -0.35 2.92 -2.68
C CYS A 72 0.55 1.73 -2.35
N TYR A 73 1.69 2.01 -1.78
CA TYR A 73 2.65 1.01 -1.35
C TYR A 73 2.53 0.82 0.15
N LEU A 74 2.10 -0.37 0.57
CA LEU A 74 1.91 -0.71 1.98
C LEU A 74 3.06 -1.63 2.42
N ALA A 75 4.03 -1.04 3.10
CA ALA A 75 5.26 -1.70 3.52
C ALA A 75 5.18 -2.09 5.00
N PHE A 76 4.68 -3.29 5.26
CA PHE A 76 4.45 -3.82 6.61
C PHE A 76 4.78 -5.31 6.64
N HIS A 77 4.96 -5.86 7.82
CA HIS A 77 4.88 -7.32 7.96
C HIS A 77 3.46 -7.77 7.63
N GLY A 78 3.33 -8.97 7.09
CA GLY A 78 2.04 -9.49 6.68
C GLY A 78 1.89 -10.97 6.94
N LYS A 79 0.64 -11.40 6.94
CA LYS A 79 0.21 -12.79 6.98
C LYS A 79 -0.93 -12.95 5.97
N PRO A 80 -1.35 -14.18 5.65
CA PRO A 80 -2.42 -14.36 4.67
C PRO A 80 -3.65 -13.49 4.98
N GLY A 81 -3.94 -12.57 4.07
CA GLY A 81 -5.13 -11.72 4.14
C GLY A 81 -5.06 -10.53 5.07
N HIS A 82 -3.92 -10.27 5.72
CA HIS A 82 -3.82 -9.09 6.57
C HIS A 82 -2.40 -8.53 6.70
N LEU A 83 -2.34 -7.26 7.07
CA LEU A 83 -1.12 -6.55 7.45
C LEU A 83 -0.98 -6.55 8.97
N GLU A 84 0.26 -6.58 9.44
CA GLU A 84 0.57 -6.34 10.85
C GLU A 84 1.02 -4.89 11.02
N VAL A 85 0.22 -4.11 11.71
CA VAL A 85 0.48 -2.69 11.95
C VAL A 85 0.67 -2.48 13.45
N GLY A 86 1.93 -2.40 13.86
CA GLY A 86 2.25 -2.44 15.29
C GLY A 86 1.84 -3.79 15.86
N GLU A 87 1.01 -3.78 16.88
CA GLU A 87 0.46 -4.99 17.49
C GLU A 87 -0.94 -5.32 16.98
N GLU A 88 -1.42 -4.61 15.97
CA GLU A 88 -2.76 -4.76 15.44
C GLU A 88 -2.75 -5.42 14.06
N GLU A 89 -3.83 -6.11 13.73
CA GLU A 89 -4.02 -6.70 12.41
C GLU A 89 -5.00 -5.85 11.60
N VAL A 90 -4.70 -5.67 10.31
CA VAL A 90 -5.58 -4.97 9.38
C VAL A 90 -5.83 -5.88 8.19
N THR A 91 -7.07 -6.30 8.01
CA THR A 91 -7.45 -7.23 6.95
C THR A 91 -7.68 -6.51 5.61
N LEU A 92 -7.58 -7.28 4.52
CA LEU A 92 -7.95 -6.78 3.20
C LEU A 92 -9.37 -6.23 3.19
N GLU A 93 -10.30 -6.93 3.87
CA GLU A 93 -11.69 -6.53 3.96
C GLU A 93 -11.87 -5.19 4.66
N GLN A 94 -11.12 -4.94 5.72
CA GLN A 94 -11.17 -3.66 6.43
C GLN A 94 -10.68 -2.50 5.56
N ILE A 95 -9.61 -2.72 4.81
CA ILE A 95 -9.09 -1.71 3.89
C ILE A 95 -10.11 -1.47 2.76
N GLY A 96 -10.66 -2.55 2.22
CA GLY A 96 -11.66 -2.49 1.16
C GLY A 96 -12.92 -1.73 1.55
N GLU A 97 -13.44 -1.98 2.75
CA GLU A 97 -14.60 -1.25 3.28
C GLU A 97 -14.29 0.24 3.45
N HIS A 98 -13.12 0.54 3.99
CA HIS A 98 -12.71 1.91 4.26
C HIS A 98 -12.58 2.74 2.98
N LEU A 99 -12.09 2.10 1.92
CA LEU A 99 -11.83 2.75 0.63
C LEU A 99 -12.86 2.39 -0.45
N ALA A 100 -14.04 1.91 -0.06
CA ALA A 100 -15.07 1.47 -0.99
C ALA A 100 -15.41 2.55 -2.01
N GLY A 101 -15.26 2.22 -3.30
CA GLY A 101 -15.54 3.13 -4.42
C GLY A 101 -14.61 4.31 -4.56
N LYS A 102 -13.45 4.33 -3.87
CA LYS A 102 -12.57 5.51 -3.82
C LYS A 102 -11.25 5.34 -4.56
N CYS A 103 -11.01 4.20 -5.19
CA CYS A 103 -9.70 3.88 -5.76
C CYS A 103 -9.69 3.79 -7.28
N GLN A 104 -10.52 4.55 -7.97
CA GLN A 104 -10.50 4.62 -9.43
C GLN A 104 -9.12 5.08 -9.92
N ASN A 105 -8.57 4.35 -10.90
CA ASN A 105 -7.25 4.62 -11.48
C ASN A 105 -6.09 4.49 -10.50
N LYS A 106 -6.27 3.72 -9.42
CA LYS A 106 -5.26 3.52 -8.40
C LYS A 106 -4.82 2.07 -8.34
N ILE A 107 -3.58 1.87 -7.87
CA ILE A 107 -2.95 0.57 -7.76
C ILE A 107 -2.52 0.37 -6.31
N PHE A 108 -2.78 -0.81 -5.76
CA PHE A 108 -2.24 -1.21 -4.46
C PHE A 108 -1.06 -2.14 -4.67
N HIS A 109 0.05 -1.86 -4.00
CA HIS A 109 1.16 -2.78 -3.87
C HIS A 109 1.36 -3.13 -2.40
N PHE A 110 1.16 -4.40 -2.08
CA PHE A 110 1.43 -4.92 -0.74
C PHE A 110 2.88 -5.41 -0.68
N GLY A 111 3.76 -4.55 -0.16
CA GLY A 111 5.15 -4.89 0.10
C GLY A 111 5.28 -5.67 1.41
N SER A 112 4.51 -6.74 1.53
CA SER A 112 4.33 -7.52 2.76
C SER A 112 4.28 -8.99 2.42
N CYS A 113 4.85 -9.83 3.27
CA CYS A 113 4.82 -11.27 3.05
C CYS A 113 3.38 -11.80 3.11
N LEU A 114 3.06 -12.76 2.26
CA LEU A 114 1.85 -13.60 2.34
C LEU A 114 0.50 -12.89 2.26
N VAL A 115 0.42 -11.57 2.19
CA VAL A 115 -0.87 -10.86 2.26
C VAL A 115 -1.83 -11.34 1.17
N LEU A 116 -1.31 -11.62 -0.03
CA LEU A 116 -2.12 -12.10 -1.15
C LEU A 116 -2.20 -13.62 -1.24
N ASP A 117 -1.71 -14.34 -0.24
CA ASP A 117 -1.88 -15.79 -0.13
C ASP A 117 -3.25 -16.11 0.45
N VAL A 118 -4.27 -15.82 -0.32
CA VAL A 118 -5.67 -16.00 0.02
C VAL A 118 -6.42 -16.47 -1.20
N GLU A 119 -7.66 -16.91 -1.01
CA GLU A 119 -8.52 -17.28 -2.12
C GLU A 119 -8.69 -16.11 -3.10
N SER A 120 -8.66 -16.41 -4.39
CA SER A 120 -8.78 -15.39 -5.44
C SER A 120 -10.08 -14.58 -5.33
N THR A 121 -11.13 -15.14 -4.75
CA THR A 121 -12.39 -14.45 -4.51
C THR A 121 -12.23 -13.26 -3.57
N ARG A 122 -11.37 -13.36 -2.55
CA ARG A 122 -11.13 -12.25 -1.62
C ARG A 122 -10.39 -11.11 -2.31
N ILE A 123 -9.42 -11.42 -3.15
CA ILE A 123 -8.69 -10.40 -3.93
C ILE A 123 -9.66 -9.72 -4.91
N ARG A 124 -10.49 -10.49 -5.58
CA ARG A 124 -11.48 -9.95 -6.52
C ARG A 124 -12.48 -9.04 -5.81
N GLN A 125 -12.97 -9.43 -4.65
CA GLN A 125 -13.89 -8.62 -3.86
C GLN A 125 -13.24 -7.30 -3.45
N PHE A 126 -11.97 -7.33 -3.07
CA PHE A 126 -11.22 -6.13 -2.73
C PHE A 126 -11.14 -5.18 -3.94
N LEU A 127 -10.81 -5.71 -5.11
CA LEU A 127 -10.74 -4.91 -6.35
C LEU A 127 -12.10 -4.31 -6.73
N GLU A 128 -13.14 -5.12 -6.68
CA GLU A 128 -14.50 -4.67 -7.02
C GLU A 128 -15.00 -3.61 -6.03
N GLN A 129 -14.76 -3.82 -4.75
CA GLN A 129 -15.22 -2.91 -3.71
C GLN A 129 -14.52 -1.56 -3.77
N THR A 130 -13.21 -1.54 -4.02
CA THR A 130 -12.42 -0.31 -4.06
C THR A 130 -12.44 0.37 -5.42
N ASN A 131 -12.75 -0.36 -6.49
CA ASN A 131 -12.58 0.06 -7.89
C ASN A 131 -11.12 0.25 -8.31
N ALA A 132 -10.17 -0.31 -7.59
CA ALA A 132 -8.77 -0.24 -7.95
C ALA A 132 -8.49 -0.93 -9.30
N LEU A 133 -7.47 -0.45 -10.00
CA LEU A 133 -7.05 -1.04 -11.27
C LEU A 133 -6.45 -2.43 -11.08
N CYS A 134 -5.59 -2.56 -10.08
CA CYS A 134 -4.97 -3.84 -9.75
C CYS A 134 -4.41 -3.84 -8.35
N VAL A 135 -4.08 -5.04 -7.91
CA VAL A 135 -3.39 -5.31 -6.65
C VAL A 135 -2.19 -6.18 -6.98
N CYS A 136 -1.05 -5.84 -6.45
CA CYS A 136 0.15 -6.68 -6.55
C CYS A 136 0.77 -6.89 -5.18
N GLY A 137 1.52 -7.97 -5.03
CA GLY A 137 2.13 -8.35 -3.77
C GLY A 137 2.64 -9.78 -3.82
N PHE A 138 2.90 -10.34 -2.65
CA PHE A 138 3.53 -11.64 -2.52
C PHE A 138 2.57 -12.67 -1.93
N GLN A 139 2.65 -13.90 -2.47
CA GLN A 139 1.94 -15.06 -1.93
C GLN A 139 2.86 -15.96 -1.11
N THR A 140 4.14 -15.58 -1.00
CA THR A 140 5.14 -16.32 -0.24
C THR A 140 5.85 -15.37 0.72
N GLU A 141 6.64 -15.94 1.64
CA GLU A 141 7.52 -15.14 2.47
C GLU A 141 8.66 -14.56 1.61
N VAL A 142 9.04 -13.33 1.94
CA VAL A 142 10.09 -12.58 1.23
C VAL A 142 11.16 -12.20 2.24
N ASP A 143 12.42 -12.47 1.91
CA ASP A 143 13.58 -12.10 2.74
C ASP A 143 13.96 -10.61 2.57
#